data_53b21149ce63d232fdbb3f3862d0794a
#
_entry.id   53b21149ce63d232fdbb3f3862d0794a
#
_cell.length_a   1.000
_cell.length_b   1.000
_cell.length_c   1.000
_cell.angle_alpha   90.00
_cell.angle_beta   90.00
_cell.angle_gamma   90.00
#
_symmetry.space_group_name_H-M   'P 1'
#
loop_
_entity.id
_entity.type
_entity.pdbx_description
1 polymer ?
#
loop_
_entity_poly.entity_id
_entity_poly.type
_entity_poly.pdbx_seq_one_letter_code
_entity_poly.pdbx_strand_id
1 'polypeptide(L)'
;MKRLLKYFSIFVCLVVALSSCDDDDLLTEFDTHKDEYTVRYIVTYSTTYDFHNIAYVSFTSFSEYSNDGVKYTGQPTQIETSIDGTEDFFTIKRVPKGSHVEFSTYVDVAEALPNTKAEISIEVVKGKEYDFTEVKTAKADCPLKGNPLTISYDVPNE
;
A
#
# COMPACT_ATOMS: atom_id res chain seq x y z
N MET A 1 0.59 39.44 47.79
CA MET A 1 0.57 39.79 46.36
C MET A 1 1.66 39.13 45.51
N LYS A 2 2.91 38.97 45.98
CA LYS A 2 3.99 38.36 45.16
C LYS A 2 3.82 36.87 44.79
N ARG A 3 3.02 36.10 45.52
CA ARG A 3 2.78 34.67 45.22
C ARG A 3 1.70 34.43 44.16
N LEU A 4 0.72 35.31 44.03
CA LEU A 4 -0.34 35.22 42.99
C LEU A 4 0.21 35.50 41.60
N LEU A 5 1.17 36.40 41.46
CA LEU A 5 1.78 36.70 40.16
C LEU A 5 2.56 35.53 39.55
N LYS A 6 3.19 34.68 40.41
CA LYS A 6 3.94 33.51 39.96
C LYS A 6 3.03 32.43 39.35
N TYR A 7 1.85 32.21 39.91
CA TYR A 7 0.90 31.22 39.39
C TYR A 7 0.21 31.71 38.12
N PHE A 8 0.00 33.02 37.99
CA PHE A 8 -0.60 33.61 36.80
C PHE A 8 0.36 33.50 35.60
N SER A 9 1.67 33.69 35.79
CA SER A 9 2.67 33.53 34.73
C SER A 9 2.83 32.09 34.28
N ILE A 10 2.71 31.10 35.16
CA ILE A 10 2.77 29.66 34.80
C ILE A 10 1.51 29.26 34.05
N PHE A 11 0.34 29.80 34.44
CA PHE A 11 -0.91 29.49 33.75
C PHE A 11 -0.97 30.07 32.33
N VAL A 12 -0.46 31.29 32.13
CA VAL A 12 -0.36 31.89 30.80
C VAL A 12 0.60 31.12 29.89
N CYS A 13 1.76 30.66 30.41
CA CYS A 13 2.68 29.84 29.63
C CYS A 13 2.08 28.45 29.27
N LEU A 14 1.23 27.87 30.14
CA LEU A 14 0.60 26.59 29.87
C LEU A 14 -0.51 26.69 28.80
N VAL A 15 -1.25 27.82 28.77
CA VAL A 15 -2.29 28.06 27.77
C VAL A 15 -1.68 28.34 26.39
N VAL A 16 -0.52 29.02 26.33
CA VAL A 16 0.18 29.29 25.06
C VAL A 16 0.83 28.01 24.50
N ALA A 17 1.22 27.05 25.35
CA ALA A 17 1.77 25.76 24.92
C ALA A 17 0.71 24.79 24.36
N LEU A 18 -0.59 25.01 24.65
CA LEU A 18 -1.68 24.20 24.14
C LEU A 18 -2.34 24.77 22.88
N SER A 19 -2.00 25.99 22.47
CA SER A 19 -2.54 26.64 21.27
C SER A 19 -1.62 26.56 20.05
N SER A 20 -0.53 25.81 20.11
CA SER A 20 0.40 25.59 19.00
C SER A 20 0.33 24.16 18.45
N CYS A 21 -0.84 23.51 18.52
CA CYS A 21 -1.17 22.49 17.55
C CYS A 21 -1.76 23.23 16.34
N ASP A 22 -0.97 23.46 15.33
CA ASP A 22 -1.43 23.86 14.01
C ASP A 22 -2.30 22.73 13.46
N ASP A 23 -3.62 22.78 13.79
CA ASP A 23 -4.64 21.95 13.14
C ASP A 23 -4.84 22.34 11.67
N ASP A 24 -4.22 23.44 11.23
CA ASP A 24 -4.35 23.93 9.84
C ASP A 24 -3.64 23.04 8.82
N ASP A 25 -2.56 22.35 9.20
CA ASP A 25 -1.88 21.41 8.31
C ASP A 25 -2.71 20.14 8.04
N LEU A 26 -3.52 19.72 9.01
CA LEU A 26 -4.42 18.59 8.82
C LEU A 26 -5.57 18.91 7.84
N LEU A 27 -6.12 20.12 7.89
CA LEU A 27 -7.24 20.52 7.02
C LEU A 27 -6.79 20.83 5.59
N THR A 28 -5.60 21.41 5.40
CA THR A 28 -5.03 21.67 4.07
C THR A 28 -4.59 20.39 3.36
N GLU A 29 -4.08 19.40 4.09
CA GLU A 29 -3.75 18.09 3.53
C GLU A 29 -5.03 17.33 3.12
N PHE A 30 -6.17 17.59 3.77
CA PHE A 30 -7.46 16.98 3.45
C PHE A 30 -8.02 17.41 2.10
N ASP A 31 -7.79 18.62 1.64
CA ASP A 31 -8.45 19.19 0.43
C ASP A 31 -7.61 19.02 -0.85
N THR A 32 -6.31 18.82 -0.74
CA THR A 32 -5.40 18.69 -1.89
C THR A 32 -5.39 17.32 -2.54
N HIS A 33 -5.87 16.26 -1.87
CA HIS A 33 -5.76 14.85 -2.33
C HIS A 33 -7.10 14.18 -2.68
N LYS A 34 -8.22 14.92 -2.71
CA LYS A 34 -9.54 14.37 -3.06
C LYS A 34 -9.64 13.85 -4.48
N ASP A 35 -8.73 14.28 -5.33
CA ASP A 35 -8.65 13.89 -6.74
C ASP A 35 -7.58 12.82 -7.02
N GLU A 36 -6.91 12.32 -5.99
CA GLU A 36 -5.91 11.27 -6.09
C GLU A 36 -6.51 9.92 -5.69
N TYR A 37 -5.91 8.88 -6.20
CA TYR A 37 -6.29 7.51 -5.88
C TYR A 37 -5.25 6.86 -4.96
N THR A 38 -5.73 5.91 -4.15
CA THR A 38 -4.88 4.94 -3.47
C THR A 38 -5.11 3.60 -4.13
N VAL A 39 -4.04 2.93 -4.52
CA VAL A 39 -4.07 1.59 -5.11
C VAL A 39 -3.47 0.61 -4.13
N ARG A 40 -4.14 -0.54 -3.95
CA ARG A 40 -3.64 -1.67 -3.19
C ARG A 40 -3.47 -2.87 -4.11
N TYR A 41 -2.31 -3.48 -4.07
CA TYR A 41 -2.02 -4.75 -4.71
C TYR A 41 -2.02 -5.84 -3.65
N ILE A 42 -2.75 -6.91 -3.90
CA ILE A 42 -2.86 -8.04 -2.98
C ILE A 42 -2.38 -9.29 -3.70
N VAL A 43 -1.54 -10.08 -3.04
CA VAL A 43 -1.14 -11.40 -3.49
C VAL A 43 -1.37 -12.43 -2.40
N THR A 44 -1.91 -13.56 -2.79
CA THR A 44 -2.08 -14.73 -1.93
C THR A 44 -1.55 -15.95 -2.66
N TYR A 45 -0.69 -16.69 -2.01
CA TYR A 45 -0.26 -18.00 -2.47
C TYR A 45 -0.82 -19.09 -1.58
N SER A 46 -1.19 -20.22 -2.19
CA SER A 46 -1.48 -21.46 -1.47
C SER A 46 -0.66 -22.59 -2.06
N THR A 47 0.00 -23.37 -1.21
CA THR A 47 0.81 -24.52 -1.61
C THR A 47 0.77 -25.60 -0.55
N THR A 48 1.02 -26.84 -0.96
CA THR A 48 1.25 -27.97 -0.04
C THR A 48 2.73 -28.19 0.29
N TYR A 49 3.60 -27.36 -0.25
CA TYR A 49 5.04 -27.42 -0.03
C TYR A 49 5.47 -26.43 1.05
N ASP A 50 6.40 -26.87 1.88
CA ASP A 50 7.05 -26.04 2.89
C ASP A 50 8.27 -25.34 2.29
N PHE A 51 8.03 -24.33 1.46
CA PHE A 51 9.09 -23.54 0.85
C PHE A 51 9.07 -22.11 1.42
N HIS A 52 10.23 -21.64 1.81
CA HIS A 52 10.44 -20.27 2.22
C HIS A 52 10.99 -19.43 1.04
N ASN A 53 10.39 -18.29 0.80
CA ASN A 53 10.94 -17.16 0.02
C ASN A 53 11.34 -17.46 -1.43
N ILE A 54 10.44 -18.08 -2.19
CA ILE A 54 10.67 -18.33 -3.61
C ILE A 54 9.65 -17.65 -4.53
N ALA A 55 8.73 -16.89 -3.96
CA ALA A 55 7.78 -16.10 -4.73
C ALA A 55 8.16 -14.63 -4.71
N TYR A 56 7.94 -13.97 -5.83
CA TYR A 56 8.29 -12.57 -6.03
C TYR A 56 7.12 -11.79 -6.63
N VAL A 57 7.03 -10.53 -6.26
CA VAL A 57 6.08 -9.57 -6.83
C VAL A 57 6.79 -8.39 -7.45
N SER A 58 6.16 -7.80 -8.47
CA SER A 58 6.50 -6.50 -8.99
C SER A 58 5.23 -5.72 -9.29
N PHE A 59 5.26 -4.40 -9.12
CA PHE A 59 4.11 -3.54 -9.36
C PHE A 59 4.52 -2.11 -9.72
N THR A 60 3.59 -1.37 -10.33
CA THR A 60 3.77 0.04 -10.60
C THR A 60 3.72 0.83 -9.30
N SER A 61 4.77 1.61 -9.02
CA SER A 61 4.84 2.61 -7.95
C SER A 61 5.20 3.96 -8.56
N PHE A 62 4.75 5.07 -7.97
CA PHE A 62 5.03 6.41 -8.49
C PHE A 62 6.19 7.08 -7.75
N SER A 63 6.26 6.96 -6.45
CA SER A 63 7.35 7.51 -5.63
C SER A 63 7.67 6.64 -4.42
N GLU A 64 6.63 6.21 -3.73
CA GLU A 64 6.72 5.39 -2.53
C GLU A 64 5.58 4.38 -2.47
N TYR A 65 5.80 3.31 -1.75
CA TYR A 65 4.79 2.31 -1.42
C TYR A 65 4.94 1.87 0.03
N SER A 66 3.93 1.22 0.57
CA SER A 66 4.01 0.60 1.89
C SER A 66 3.66 -0.88 1.83
N ASN A 67 4.34 -1.67 2.67
CA ASN A 67 4.02 -3.05 2.98
C ASN A 67 3.98 -3.17 4.51
N ASP A 68 2.90 -3.68 5.09
CA ASP A 68 2.67 -3.79 6.53
C ASP A 68 2.96 -2.49 7.32
N GLY A 69 2.62 -1.34 6.72
CA GLY A 69 2.87 -0.03 7.31
C GLY A 69 4.32 0.48 7.21
N VAL A 70 5.25 -0.33 6.72
CA VAL A 70 6.62 0.10 6.44
C VAL A 70 6.68 0.76 5.08
N LYS A 71 7.27 1.97 5.00
CA LYS A 71 7.40 2.74 3.76
C LYS A 71 8.70 2.42 3.04
N TYR A 72 8.58 2.34 1.72
CA TYR A 72 9.68 2.11 0.78
C TYR A 72 9.63 3.12 -0.35
N THR A 73 10.75 3.37 -1.00
CA THR A 73 10.86 4.28 -2.16
C THR A 73 11.32 3.54 -3.40
N GLY A 74 10.86 4.00 -4.58
CA GLY A 74 11.28 3.49 -5.88
C GLY A 74 10.29 2.53 -6.52
N GLN A 75 10.74 1.87 -7.60
CA GLN A 75 9.94 0.89 -8.35
C GLN A 75 10.27 -0.53 -7.86
N PRO A 76 9.30 -1.24 -7.30
CA PRO A 76 9.51 -2.60 -6.82
C PRO A 76 9.55 -3.58 -8.00
N THR A 77 10.68 -4.25 -8.18
CA THR A 77 10.87 -5.18 -9.30
C THR A 77 11.03 -6.63 -8.90
N GLN A 78 11.32 -6.93 -7.67
CA GLN A 78 11.49 -8.30 -7.15
C GLN A 78 11.38 -8.29 -5.63
N ILE A 79 10.21 -8.00 -5.11
CA ILE A 79 9.96 -8.12 -3.67
C ILE A 79 9.62 -9.58 -3.37
N GLU A 80 10.28 -10.16 -2.39
CA GLU A 80 9.90 -11.47 -1.86
C GLU A 80 8.52 -11.40 -1.21
N THR A 81 7.72 -12.43 -1.41
CA THR A 81 6.41 -12.58 -0.80
C THR A 81 6.25 -13.97 -0.20
N SER A 82 5.38 -14.11 0.77
CA SER A 82 5.10 -15.38 1.42
C SER A 82 4.28 -16.32 0.52
N ILE A 83 4.50 -17.61 0.65
CA ILE A 83 3.69 -18.64 -0.01
C ILE A 83 2.92 -19.52 0.98
N ASP A 84 2.81 -19.07 2.22
CA ASP A 84 2.20 -19.83 3.33
C ASP A 84 0.68 -19.73 3.43
N GLY A 85 0.05 -19.07 2.47
CA GLY A 85 -1.41 -18.86 2.43
C GLY A 85 -1.87 -17.57 3.10
N THR A 86 -0.95 -16.72 3.58
CA THR A 86 -1.27 -15.38 4.05
C THR A 86 -1.37 -14.39 2.87
N GLU A 87 -2.12 -13.32 3.07
CA GLU A 87 -2.17 -12.22 2.11
C GLU A 87 -1.02 -11.25 2.37
N ASP A 88 -0.23 -10.97 1.32
CA ASP A 88 0.66 -9.82 1.31
C ASP A 88 0.02 -8.68 0.52
N PHE A 89 0.07 -7.44 1.05
CA PHE A 89 -0.48 -6.30 0.35
C PHE A 89 0.45 -5.08 0.36
N PHE A 90 0.48 -4.45 -0.81
CA PHE A 90 1.31 -3.29 -1.08
C PHE A 90 0.41 -2.12 -1.42
N THR A 91 0.54 -1.01 -0.71
CA THR A 91 -0.31 0.17 -0.88
C THR A 91 0.47 1.34 -1.44
N ILE A 92 -0.05 1.96 -2.49
CA ILE A 92 0.49 3.16 -3.13
C ILE A 92 -0.53 4.27 -2.98
N LYS A 93 -0.10 5.38 -2.37
CA LYS A 93 -0.90 6.60 -2.22
C LYS A 93 -0.58 7.60 -3.33
N ARG A 94 -1.47 8.55 -3.55
CA ARG A 94 -1.29 9.67 -4.47
C ARG A 94 -1.06 9.21 -5.92
N VAL A 95 -1.82 8.21 -6.33
CA VAL A 95 -1.80 7.73 -7.70
C VAL A 95 -2.55 8.74 -8.58
N PRO A 96 -1.91 9.30 -9.62
CA PRO A 96 -2.57 10.27 -10.50
C PRO A 96 -3.73 9.65 -11.27
N LYS A 97 -4.76 10.44 -11.54
CA LYS A 97 -5.85 10.08 -12.45
C LYS A 97 -5.30 9.67 -13.82
N GLY A 98 -5.94 8.71 -14.45
CA GLY A 98 -5.54 8.21 -15.77
C GLY A 98 -4.22 7.42 -15.79
N SER A 99 -3.65 7.11 -14.64
CA SER A 99 -2.44 6.29 -14.56
C SER A 99 -2.73 4.85 -14.95
N HIS A 100 -1.81 4.23 -15.68
CA HIS A 100 -1.78 2.79 -15.88
C HIS A 100 -1.00 2.13 -14.74
N VAL A 101 -1.59 1.13 -14.09
CA VAL A 101 -0.95 0.34 -13.03
C VAL A 101 -0.90 -1.12 -13.42
N GLU A 102 0.19 -1.78 -13.11
CA GLU A 102 0.43 -3.19 -13.38
C GLU A 102 0.89 -3.90 -12.11
N PHE A 103 0.45 -5.11 -11.93
CA PHE A 103 0.86 -6.00 -10.85
C PHE A 103 1.15 -7.39 -11.39
N SER A 104 2.30 -7.93 -11.04
CA SER A 104 2.69 -9.27 -11.45
C SER A 104 3.35 -10.05 -10.34
N THR A 105 3.24 -11.38 -10.41
CA THR A 105 3.87 -12.31 -9.47
C THR A 105 4.32 -13.59 -10.16
N TYR A 106 5.34 -14.22 -9.60
CA TYR A 106 5.85 -15.51 -10.04
C TYR A 106 6.58 -16.26 -8.92
N VAL A 107 6.69 -17.55 -9.09
CA VAL A 107 7.52 -18.45 -8.26
C VAL A 107 8.84 -18.68 -8.99
N ASP A 108 9.98 -18.46 -8.34
CA ASP A 108 11.33 -18.65 -8.92
C ASP A 108 11.83 -20.07 -8.70
N VAL A 109 11.23 -20.98 -9.44
CA VAL A 109 11.61 -22.42 -9.47
C VAL A 109 11.76 -22.87 -10.92
N ALA A 110 12.50 -23.95 -11.14
CA ALA A 110 12.76 -24.47 -12.49
C ALA A 110 11.53 -25.11 -13.13
N GLU A 111 10.67 -25.72 -12.31
CA GLU A 111 9.46 -26.42 -12.75
C GLU A 111 8.28 -26.06 -11.84
N ALA A 112 7.07 -26.08 -12.40
CA ALA A 112 5.85 -25.76 -11.65
C ALA A 112 5.65 -26.72 -10.47
N LEU A 113 5.43 -26.15 -9.29
CA LEU A 113 5.13 -26.89 -8.09
C LEU A 113 3.66 -27.38 -8.11
N PRO A 114 3.42 -28.70 -7.98
CA PRO A 114 2.05 -29.22 -7.89
C PRO A 114 1.26 -28.57 -6.74
N ASN A 115 -0.03 -28.39 -6.93
CA ASN A 115 -0.93 -27.81 -5.90
C ASN A 115 -0.52 -26.42 -5.39
N THR A 116 0.29 -25.70 -6.12
CA THR A 116 0.63 -24.30 -5.82
C THR A 116 -0.24 -23.40 -6.67
N LYS A 117 -0.93 -22.45 -6.03
CA LYS A 117 -1.81 -21.47 -6.69
C LYS A 117 -1.45 -20.08 -6.25
N ALA A 118 -1.52 -19.14 -7.19
CA ALA A 118 -1.42 -17.72 -6.93
C ALA A 118 -2.76 -17.04 -7.24
N GLU A 119 -3.14 -16.12 -6.40
CA GLU A 119 -4.22 -15.16 -6.64
C GLU A 119 -3.68 -13.75 -6.44
N ILE A 120 -3.95 -12.87 -7.40
CA ILE A 120 -3.56 -11.45 -7.30
C ILE A 120 -4.77 -10.58 -7.59
N SER A 121 -4.85 -9.44 -6.89
CA SER A 121 -5.88 -8.43 -7.15
C SER A 121 -5.35 -7.01 -7.07
N ILE A 122 -6.04 -6.11 -7.74
CA ILE A 122 -5.88 -4.66 -7.63
C ILE A 122 -7.16 -4.12 -7.03
N GLU A 123 -7.01 -3.38 -5.94
CA GLU A 123 -8.07 -2.62 -5.31
C GLU A 123 -7.76 -1.13 -5.40
N VAL A 124 -8.80 -0.32 -5.53
CA VAL A 124 -8.68 1.13 -5.70
C VAL A 124 -9.67 1.84 -4.79
N VAL A 125 -9.23 2.96 -4.23
CA VAL A 125 -10.10 3.90 -3.54
C VAL A 125 -9.77 5.33 -3.98
N LYS A 126 -10.78 6.17 -4.14
CA LYS A 126 -10.63 7.60 -4.47
C LYS A 126 -10.60 8.43 -3.18
N GLY A 127 -9.63 9.36 -3.11
CA GLY A 127 -9.50 10.25 -1.96
C GLY A 127 -9.03 9.53 -0.70
N LYS A 128 -9.63 9.86 0.43
CA LYS A 128 -9.28 9.34 1.77
C LYS A 128 -10.22 8.24 2.28
N GLU A 129 -11.10 7.78 1.46
CA GLU A 129 -11.99 6.68 1.82
C GLU A 129 -11.14 5.41 2.09
N TYR A 130 -11.64 4.56 2.97
CA TYR A 130 -10.99 3.29 3.29
C TYR A 130 -11.73 2.11 2.62
N ASP A 131 -12.82 2.40 1.90
CA ASP A 131 -13.63 1.41 1.21
C ASP A 131 -12.99 1.07 -0.14
N PHE A 132 -11.98 0.22 -0.11
CA PHE A 132 -11.34 -0.28 -1.30
C PHE A 132 -12.32 -1.11 -2.13
N THR A 133 -12.30 -0.87 -3.43
CA THR A 133 -13.06 -1.65 -4.40
C THR A 133 -12.09 -2.50 -5.23
N GLU A 134 -12.31 -3.82 -5.25
CA GLU A 134 -11.59 -4.70 -6.16
C GLU A 134 -12.01 -4.37 -7.60
N VAL A 135 -11.02 -3.99 -8.40
CA VAL A 135 -11.22 -3.61 -9.80
C VAL A 135 -10.66 -4.64 -10.77
N LYS A 136 -9.74 -5.48 -10.31
CA LYS A 136 -9.12 -6.53 -11.12
C LYS A 136 -8.65 -7.68 -10.24
N THR A 137 -8.88 -8.91 -10.68
CA THR A 137 -8.35 -10.12 -10.04
C THR A 137 -7.97 -11.16 -11.08
N ALA A 138 -6.98 -11.98 -10.77
CA ALA A 138 -6.61 -13.15 -11.56
C ALA A 138 -6.01 -14.25 -10.70
N LYS A 139 -6.11 -15.49 -11.20
CA LYS A 139 -5.57 -16.69 -10.54
C LYS A 139 -4.80 -17.53 -11.55
N ALA A 140 -3.76 -18.18 -11.08
CA ALA A 140 -3.00 -19.12 -11.89
C ALA A 140 -2.44 -20.26 -11.02
N ASP A 141 -2.24 -21.40 -11.65
CA ASP A 141 -1.49 -22.50 -11.06
C ASP A 141 0.00 -22.22 -11.25
N CYS A 142 0.74 -22.14 -10.16
CA CYS A 142 2.18 -21.94 -10.06
C CYS A 142 2.79 -21.03 -11.19
N PRO A 143 2.52 -19.73 -11.19
CA PRO A 143 3.10 -18.84 -12.21
C PRO A 143 4.62 -18.82 -12.09
N LEU A 144 5.32 -19.03 -13.21
CA LEU A 144 6.78 -19.08 -13.27
C LEU A 144 7.36 -17.76 -13.77
N LYS A 145 8.65 -17.53 -13.53
CA LYS A 145 9.39 -16.35 -13.99
C LYS A 145 9.28 -16.10 -15.51
N GLY A 146 9.27 -17.17 -16.31
CA GLY A 146 9.08 -17.08 -17.76
C GLY A 146 7.64 -16.86 -18.22
N ASN A 147 6.66 -17.01 -17.32
CA ASN A 147 5.25 -16.81 -17.57
C ASN A 147 4.57 -16.34 -16.26
N PRO A 148 4.83 -15.08 -15.82
CA PRO A 148 4.27 -14.55 -14.60
C PRO A 148 2.75 -14.38 -14.70
N LEU A 149 2.07 -14.43 -13.58
CA LEU A 149 0.69 -13.98 -13.49
C LEU A 149 0.69 -12.45 -13.43
N THR A 150 0.06 -11.80 -14.40
CA THR A 150 0.06 -10.34 -14.52
C THR A 150 -1.35 -9.82 -14.72
N ILE A 151 -1.67 -8.72 -14.05
CA ILE A 151 -2.89 -7.93 -14.25
C ILE A 151 -2.55 -6.45 -14.36
N SER A 152 -3.40 -5.70 -15.07
CA SER A 152 -3.27 -4.26 -15.18
C SER A 152 -4.62 -3.56 -15.08
N TYR A 153 -4.58 -2.28 -14.71
CA TYR A 153 -5.77 -1.45 -14.58
C TYR A 153 -5.46 0.01 -14.92
N ASP A 154 -6.38 0.66 -15.60
CA ASP A 154 -6.31 2.09 -15.89
C ASP A 154 -7.14 2.84 -14.85
N VAL A 155 -6.47 3.63 -14.00
CA VAL A 155 -7.10 4.46 -12.98
C VAL A 155 -8.01 5.48 -13.67
N PRO A 156 -9.26 5.69 -13.23
CA PRO A 156 -10.17 6.61 -13.87
C PRO A 156 -9.63 8.03 -13.99
N ASN A 157 -10.07 8.74 -15.02
CA ASN A 157 -9.75 10.17 -15.25
C ASN A 157 -10.71 11.14 -14.54
N GLU A 158 -11.76 10.60 -13.88
CA GLU A 158 -12.84 11.37 -13.27
C GLU A 158 -12.57 11.70 -11.79
#